data_cc8a1964e85bbed3bbb7c4f885130767
#
_entry.id   cc8a1964e85bbed3bbb7c4f885130767
#
_cell.length_a   1.000
_cell.length_b   1.000
_cell.length_c   1.000
_cell.angle_alpha   90.00
_cell.angle_beta   90.00
_cell.angle_gamma   90.00
#
_symmetry.space_group_name_H-M   'P 1'
#
loop_
_entity.id
_entity.type
_entity.pdbx_description
1 polymer ?
#
loop_
_entity_poly.entity_id
_entity_poly.type
_entity_poly.pdbx_seq_one_letter_code
_entity_poly.pdbx_strand_id
1 'polypeptide(L)'
;IIEERYWKGLCFLLRNSGLCARKLYCCRDKITLLLYRREELEQWLKTLQVEALLKELGYDGMELHRIFRKLEHRIGGHGNGEMPFPHELGLLLGYPAEDVRGFMGIGYKKCLYTGYWKVYEDVAAKSSLFERFEKAKEQIIWFLAQGVSIKNLENIAL
;
A
#
# COMPACT_ATOMS: atom_id res chain seq x y z
N ILE A 1 5.37 9.89 1.28
CA ILE A 1 6.46 10.59 0.56
C ILE A 1 7.37 11.20 1.60
N ILE A 2 8.68 11.05 1.44
CA ILE A 2 9.70 11.66 2.30
C ILE A 2 10.73 12.42 1.45
N GLU A 3 11.48 13.33 2.05
CA GLU A 3 12.66 13.91 1.40
C GLU A 3 13.80 12.89 1.38
N GLU A 4 14.60 12.88 0.32
CA GLU A 4 15.68 11.90 0.12
C GLU A 4 16.71 11.89 1.24
N ARG A 5 16.97 13.06 1.83
CA ARG A 5 17.89 13.20 2.98
C ARG A 5 17.51 12.31 4.18
N TYR A 6 16.23 12.00 4.36
CA TYR A 6 15.75 11.15 5.47
C TYR A 6 15.79 9.65 5.17
N TRP A 7 16.08 9.25 3.93
CA TRP A 7 16.06 7.85 3.53
C TRP A 7 16.96 6.94 4.37
N LYS A 8 18.21 7.37 4.60
CA LYS A 8 19.16 6.58 5.41
C LYS A 8 18.68 6.44 6.86
N GLY A 9 18.13 7.51 7.44
CA GLY A 9 17.56 7.50 8.78
C GLY A 9 16.36 6.56 8.88
N LEU A 10 15.45 6.59 7.91
CA LEU A 10 14.33 5.67 7.84
C LEU A 10 14.80 4.21 7.75
N CYS A 11 15.74 3.89 6.87
CA CYS A 11 16.28 2.53 6.77
C CYS A 11 16.93 2.06 8.09
N PHE A 12 17.54 2.97 8.84
CA PHE A 12 18.09 2.66 10.17
C PHE A 12 16.98 2.38 11.19
N LEU A 13 15.92 3.18 11.20
CA LEU A 13 14.76 2.98 12.08
C LEU A 13 14.03 1.67 11.80
N LEU A 14 13.94 1.26 10.53
CA LEU A 14 13.26 0.03 10.12
C LEU A 14 14.09 -1.24 10.37
N ARG A 15 15.37 -1.13 10.76
CA ARG A 15 16.17 -2.32 11.11
C ARG A 15 15.54 -3.05 12.29
N ASN A 16 15.35 -4.34 12.13
CA ASN A 16 14.73 -5.24 13.12
C ASN A 16 13.27 -4.91 13.45
N SER A 17 12.57 -4.17 12.60
CA SER A 17 11.15 -3.83 12.76
C SER A 17 10.21 -4.75 11.97
N GLY A 18 10.72 -5.79 11.33
CA GLY A 18 9.91 -6.63 10.43
C GLY A 18 9.35 -5.88 9.21
N LEU A 19 9.56 -4.55 9.11
CA LEU A 19 9.10 -3.74 8.00
C LEU A 19 10.16 -3.60 6.91
N CYS A 20 9.73 -3.75 5.68
CA CYS A 20 10.50 -3.44 4.48
C CYS A 20 10.11 -2.09 3.91
N ALA A 21 11.07 -1.38 3.31
CA ALA A 21 10.82 -0.16 2.58
C ALA A 21 11.26 -0.33 1.12
N ARG A 22 10.39 0.02 0.18
CA ARG A 22 10.67 0.01 -1.25
C ARG A 22 10.51 1.40 -1.83
N LYS A 23 11.54 1.94 -2.49
CA LYS A 23 11.41 3.17 -3.28
C LYS A 23 10.61 2.85 -4.54
N LEU A 24 9.49 3.53 -4.72
CA LEU A 24 8.65 3.38 -5.91
C LEU A 24 8.95 4.44 -6.97
N TYR A 25 9.27 5.66 -6.54
CA TYR A 25 9.53 6.78 -7.43
C TYR A 25 10.37 7.84 -6.73
N CYS A 26 11.25 8.47 -7.50
CA CYS A 26 12.04 9.62 -7.03
C CYS A 26 11.80 10.80 -7.98
N CYS A 27 11.47 11.94 -7.41
CA CYS A 27 11.34 13.19 -8.17
C CYS A 27 11.99 14.34 -7.39
N ARG A 28 12.98 14.96 -7.98
CA ARG A 28 13.81 15.98 -7.31
C ARG A 28 14.39 15.43 -6.01
N ASP A 29 14.06 16.05 -4.87
CA ASP A 29 14.48 15.68 -3.52
C ASP A 29 13.48 14.81 -2.75
N LYS A 30 12.41 14.34 -3.41
CA LYS A 30 11.33 13.57 -2.80
C LYS A 30 11.31 12.13 -3.29
N ILE A 31 11.12 11.22 -2.34
CA ILE A 31 10.97 9.79 -2.59
C ILE A 31 9.55 9.37 -2.22
N THR A 32 8.85 8.75 -3.16
CA THR A 32 7.65 7.96 -2.88
C THR A 32 8.07 6.55 -2.54
N LEU A 33 7.65 6.05 -1.38
CA LEU A 33 8.03 4.73 -0.92
C LEU A 33 6.80 3.95 -0.43
N LEU A 34 6.91 2.62 -0.48
CA LEU A 34 5.99 1.68 0.12
C LEU A 34 6.67 1.07 1.35
N LEU A 35 5.98 1.09 2.48
CA LEU A 35 6.32 0.31 3.67
C LEU A 35 5.43 -0.93 3.70
N TYR A 36 6.01 -2.10 3.92
CA TYR A 36 5.27 -3.36 3.89
C TYR A 36 5.95 -4.44 4.73
N ARG A 37 5.17 -5.44 5.16
CA ARG A 37 5.68 -6.70 5.70
C ARG A 37 5.74 -7.72 4.56
N ARG A 38 6.93 -8.27 4.30
CA ARG A 38 7.16 -9.11 3.12
C ARG A 38 6.21 -10.31 3.08
N GLU A 39 6.19 -11.08 4.13
CA GLU A 39 5.40 -12.32 4.18
C GLU A 39 3.90 -12.05 4.05
N GLU A 40 3.40 -11.03 4.76
CA GLU A 40 2.00 -10.63 4.70
C GLU A 40 1.62 -10.16 3.29
N LEU A 41 2.47 -9.35 2.65
CA LEU A 41 2.22 -8.87 1.29
C LEU A 41 2.26 -10.03 0.28
N GLU A 42 3.24 -10.95 0.38
CA GLU A 42 3.33 -12.10 -0.51
C GLU A 42 2.12 -13.05 -0.36
N GLN A 43 1.61 -13.24 0.86
CA GLN A 43 0.38 -14.01 1.11
C GLN A 43 -0.84 -13.29 0.54
N TRP A 44 -0.96 -12.00 0.78
CA TRP A 44 -2.06 -11.17 0.24
C TRP A 44 -2.13 -11.21 -1.27
N LEU A 45 -1.00 -11.04 -1.96
CA LEU A 45 -0.94 -11.04 -3.43
C LEU A 45 -1.28 -12.41 -4.05
N LYS A 46 -1.21 -13.51 -3.27
CA LYS A 46 -1.59 -14.86 -3.67
C LYS A 46 -3.05 -15.21 -3.37
N THR A 47 -3.82 -14.29 -2.76
CA THR A 47 -5.26 -14.53 -2.57
C THR A 47 -5.96 -14.57 -3.93
N LEU A 48 -6.97 -15.43 -4.07
CA LEU A 48 -7.60 -15.74 -5.35
C LEU A 48 -8.04 -14.50 -6.14
N GLN A 49 -8.69 -13.55 -5.48
CA GLN A 49 -9.20 -12.34 -6.13
C GLN A 49 -8.10 -11.37 -6.55
N VAL A 50 -7.06 -11.23 -5.71
CA VAL A 50 -5.92 -10.35 -5.99
C VAL A 50 -5.06 -10.93 -7.11
N GLU A 51 -4.75 -12.22 -7.05
CA GLU A 51 -3.99 -12.93 -8.08
C GLU A 51 -4.71 -12.86 -9.45
N ALA A 52 -6.02 -13.11 -9.47
CA ALA A 52 -6.82 -13.00 -10.69
C ALA A 52 -6.75 -11.59 -11.29
N LEU A 53 -6.88 -10.54 -10.48
CA LEU A 53 -6.78 -9.17 -10.96
C LEU A 53 -5.35 -8.83 -11.43
N LEU A 54 -4.33 -9.26 -10.69
CA LEU A 54 -2.94 -9.08 -11.12
C LEU A 54 -2.67 -9.76 -12.47
N LYS A 55 -3.21 -10.97 -12.68
CA LYS A 55 -3.10 -11.66 -13.96
C LYS A 55 -3.73 -10.87 -15.11
N GLU A 56 -4.94 -10.34 -14.92
CA GLU A 56 -5.61 -9.48 -15.91
C GLU A 56 -4.79 -8.22 -16.24
N LEU A 57 -4.06 -7.69 -15.26
CA LEU A 57 -3.20 -6.51 -15.40
C LEU A 57 -1.79 -6.86 -15.94
N GLY A 58 -1.59 -8.13 -16.33
CA GLY A 58 -0.35 -8.60 -16.93
C GLY A 58 0.78 -8.85 -15.94
N TYR A 59 0.46 -9.21 -14.69
CA TYR A 59 1.42 -9.62 -13.64
C TYR A 59 1.42 -11.12 -13.40
N ASP A 60 0.88 -11.92 -14.33
CA ASP A 60 0.74 -13.38 -14.18
C ASP A 60 2.06 -14.06 -13.82
N GLY A 61 2.04 -14.87 -12.76
CA GLY A 61 3.19 -15.65 -12.30
C GLY A 61 4.41 -14.83 -11.85
N MET A 62 4.26 -13.53 -11.63
CA MET A 62 5.36 -12.68 -11.22
C MET A 62 5.65 -12.79 -9.71
N GLU A 63 6.92 -12.97 -9.38
CA GLU A 63 7.39 -12.81 -8.01
C GLU A 63 7.36 -11.33 -7.59
N LEU A 64 7.28 -11.09 -6.28
CA LEU A 64 7.17 -9.75 -5.68
C LEU A 64 8.17 -8.74 -6.23
N HIS A 65 9.43 -9.16 -6.43
CA HIS A 65 10.46 -8.26 -6.96
C HIS A 65 10.19 -7.81 -8.41
N ARG A 66 9.57 -8.68 -9.24
CA ARG A 66 9.17 -8.34 -10.62
C ARG A 66 7.93 -7.44 -10.63
N ILE A 67 6.98 -7.69 -9.73
CA ILE A 67 5.82 -6.83 -9.53
C ILE A 67 6.30 -5.41 -9.20
N PHE A 68 7.21 -5.26 -8.25
CA PHE A 68 7.77 -3.95 -7.91
C PHE A 68 8.46 -3.27 -9.09
N ARG A 69 9.30 -3.97 -9.84
CA ARG A 69 9.99 -3.36 -11.00
C ARG A 69 9.00 -2.83 -12.04
N LYS A 70 7.96 -3.61 -12.35
CA LYS A 70 6.93 -3.20 -13.31
C LYS A 70 6.14 -2.00 -12.79
N LEU A 71 5.79 -2.01 -11.51
CA LEU A 71 5.10 -0.90 -10.86
C LEU A 71 5.96 0.38 -10.85
N GLU A 72 7.23 0.29 -10.49
CA GLU A 72 8.19 1.40 -10.53
C GLU A 72 8.28 2.04 -11.92
N HIS A 73 8.39 1.21 -12.95
CA HIS A 73 8.39 1.68 -14.34
C HIS A 73 7.10 2.43 -14.69
N ARG A 74 5.94 1.91 -14.31
CA ARG A 74 4.64 2.54 -14.57
C ARG A 74 4.45 3.82 -13.78
N ILE A 75 4.85 3.85 -12.50
CA ILE A 75 4.80 5.08 -11.68
C ILE A 75 5.72 6.14 -12.27
N GLY A 76 6.93 5.77 -12.70
CA GLY A 76 7.87 6.67 -13.38
C GLY A 76 7.29 7.25 -14.66
N GLY A 77 6.74 6.40 -15.53
CA GLY A 77 6.08 6.83 -16.76
C GLY A 77 4.87 7.74 -16.52
N HIS A 78 4.08 7.48 -15.46
CA HIS A 78 3.01 8.38 -15.06
C HIS A 78 3.55 9.73 -14.59
N GLY A 79 4.61 9.74 -13.78
CA GLY A 79 5.24 10.97 -13.28
C GLY A 79 5.79 11.86 -14.40
N ASN A 80 6.15 11.26 -15.53
CA ASN A 80 6.60 11.95 -16.74
C ASN A 80 5.46 12.28 -17.72
N GLY A 81 4.22 11.91 -17.42
CA GLY A 81 3.06 12.10 -18.30
C GLY A 81 2.94 11.12 -19.48
N GLU A 82 3.74 10.05 -19.48
CA GLU A 82 3.81 9.06 -20.57
C GLU A 82 2.81 7.91 -20.39
N MET A 83 2.41 7.61 -19.17
CA MET A 83 1.57 6.47 -18.81
C MET A 83 0.42 6.86 -17.86
N PRO A 84 -0.70 6.16 -17.91
CA PRO A 84 -1.76 6.32 -16.91
C PRO A 84 -1.27 5.86 -15.53
N PHE A 85 -1.87 6.40 -14.46
CA PHE A 85 -1.57 5.99 -13.09
C PHE A 85 -1.77 4.48 -12.89
N PRO A 86 -0.82 3.77 -12.28
CA PRO A 86 -0.95 2.33 -12.05
C PRO A 86 -1.86 2.06 -10.84
N HIS A 87 -3.16 1.88 -11.08
CA HIS A 87 -4.17 1.67 -10.04
C HIS A 87 -3.97 0.36 -9.27
N GLU A 88 -3.25 -0.60 -9.82
CA GLU A 88 -2.81 -1.83 -9.14
C GLU A 88 -1.92 -1.56 -7.91
N LEU A 89 -1.40 -0.37 -7.76
CA LEU A 89 -0.76 0.07 -6.51
C LEU A 89 -1.69 -0.15 -5.31
N GLY A 90 -3.01 -0.01 -5.50
CA GLY A 90 -4.01 -0.28 -4.48
C GLY A 90 -3.91 -1.70 -3.93
N LEU A 91 -3.62 -2.71 -4.76
CA LEU A 91 -3.45 -4.10 -4.31
C LEU A 91 -2.23 -4.24 -3.39
N LEU A 92 -1.14 -3.54 -3.68
CA LEU A 92 0.07 -3.55 -2.84
C LEU A 92 -0.13 -2.76 -1.52
N LEU A 93 -1.11 -1.86 -1.49
CA LEU A 93 -1.56 -1.17 -0.28
C LEU A 93 -2.59 -1.99 0.53
N GLY A 94 -2.91 -3.21 0.08
CA GLY A 94 -3.89 -4.08 0.75
C GLY A 94 -5.35 -3.72 0.47
N TYR A 95 -5.63 -2.92 -0.58
CA TYR A 95 -7.01 -2.62 -0.95
C TYR A 95 -7.66 -3.84 -1.58
N PRO A 96 -8.93 -4.13 -1.24
CA PRO A 96 -9.67 -5.24 -1.81
C PRO A 96 -9.72 -5.20 -3.34
N ALA A 97 -9.55 -6.37 -3.98
CA ALA A 97 -9.49 -6.45 -5.43
C ALA A 97 -10.76 -5.91 -6.11
N GLU A 98 -11.93 -6.12 -5.51
CA GLU A 98 -13.22 -5.60 -5.98
C GLU A 98 -13.28 -4.08 -5.99
N ASP A 99 -12.68 -3.44 -4.99
CA ASP A 99 -12.63 -1.98 -4.90
C ASP A 99 -11.63 -1.38 -5.90
N VAL A 100 -10.47 -2.04 -6.08
CA VAL A 100 -9.51 -1.64 -7.12
C VAL A 100 -10.11 -1.79 -8.51
N ARG A 101 -10.81 -2.91 -8.81
CA ARG A 101 -11.53 -3.12 -10.08
C ARG A 101 -12.58 -2.04 -10.32
N GLY A 102 -13.40 -1.77 -9.31
CA GLY A 102 -14.43 -0.74 -9.37
C GLY A 102 -13.84 0.65 -9.64
N PHE A 103 -12.72 0.98 -9.00
CA PHE A 103 -12.01 2.23 -9.20
C PHE A 103 -11.44 2.36 -10.63
N MET A 104 -10.98 1.28 -11.22
CA MET A 104 -10.50 1.21 -12.61
C MET A 104 -11.65 1.26 -13.65
N GLY A 105 -12.91 1.24 -13.20
CA GLY A 105 -14.07 1.20 -14.08
C GLY A 105 -14.33 -0.19 -14.69
N ILE A 106 -13.69 -1.23 -14.20
CA ILE A 106 -13.89 -2.60 -14.65
C ILE A 106 -15.21 -3.11 -14.06
N GLY A 107 -16.21 -3.37 -14.92
CA GLY A 107 -17.53 -3.84 -14.51
C GLY A 107 -18.56 -2.75 -14.19
N TYR A 108 -18.28 -1.49 -14.49
CA TYR A 108 -19.24 -0.35 -14.41
C TYR A 108 -19.96 -0.20 -13.07
N LYS A 109 -19.28 -0.44 -11.95
CA LYS A 109 -19.84 -0.27 -10.62
C LYS A 109 -19.84 1.20 -10.19
N LYS A 110 -20.93 1.64 -9.56
CA LYS A 110 -20.98 2.96 -8.89
C LYS A 110 -20.27 2.86 -7.54
N CYS A 111 -19.46 3.88 -7.21
CA CYS A 111 -18.90 4.03 -5.87
C CYS A 111 -20.03 4.16 -4.84
N LEU A 112 -19.99 3.31 -3.81
CA LEU A 112 -21.02 3.27 -2.76
C LEU A 112 -20.63 4.14 -1.56
N TYR A 113 -19.33 4.20 -1.25
CA TYR A 113 -18.79 4.95 -0.11
C TYR A 113 -17.35 5.39 -0.39
N THR A 114 -16.91 6.48 0.22
CA THR A 114 -15.52 6.94 0.15
C THR A 114 -14.98 7.12 1.57
N GLY A 115 -13.96 6.35 1.92
CA GLY A 115 -13.19 6.46 3.15
C GLY A 115 -11.71 6.56 2.83
N TYR A 116 -10.88 5.63 3.33
CA TYR A 116 -9.46 5.53 2.96
C TYR A 116 -9.27 5.28 1.45
N TRP A 117 -10.24 4.59 0.83
CA TRP A 117 -10.36 4.44 -0.62
C TRP A 117 -11.83 4.45 -1.04
N LYS A 118 -12.11 4.41 -2.35
CA LYS A 118 -13.48 4.29 -2.87
C LYS A 118 -13.96 2.85 -2.79
N VAL A 119 -15.05 2.62 -2.10
CA VAL A 119 -15.68 1.31 -1.85
C VAL A 119 -16.76 1.05 -2.89
N TYR A 120 -16.74 -0.14 -3.46
CA TYR A 120 -17.68 -0.58 -4.49
C TYR A 120 -18.50 -1.81 -4.09
N GLU A 121 -18.07 -2.51 -3.03
CA GLU A 121 -18.78 -3.67 -2.46
C GLU A 121 -18.61 -3.69 -0.94
N ASP A 122 -19.59 -4.28 -0.24
CA ASP A 122 -19.57 -4.54 1.21
C ASP A 122 -19.12 -3.33 2.04
N VAL A 123 -19.93 -2.28 1.96
CA VAL A 123 -19.66 -1.02 2.70
C VAL A 123 -19.55 -1.26 4.20
N ALA A 124 -20.33 -2.19 4.77
CA ALA A 124 -20.32 -2.45 6.21
C ALA A 124 -18.96 -2.99 6.68
N ALA A 125 -18.41 -4.01 6.00
CA ALA A 125 -17.11 -4.57 6.33
C ALA A 125 -15.99 -3.53 6.15
N LYS A 126 -16.02 -2.73 5.05
CA LYS A 126 -15.01 -1.70 4.79
C LYS A 126 -15.08 -0.56 5.80
N SER A 127 -16.27 -0.13 6.21
CA SER A 127 -16.42 0.89 7.27
C SER A 127 -15.84 0.42 8.60
N SER A 128 -16.12 -0.83 9.00
CA SER A 128 -15.52 -1.41 10.21
C SER A 128 -13.99 -1.50 10.12
N LEU A 129 -13.45 -1.79 8.93
CA LEU A 129 -12.00 -1.80 8.70
C LEU A 129 -11.41 -0.39 8.81
N PHE A 130 -12.07 0.62 8.28
CA PHE A 130 -11.63 2.02 8.39
C PHE A 130 -11.63 2.50 9.85
N GLU A 131 -12.65 2.15 10.62
CA GLU A 131 -12.68 2.44 12.07
C GLU A 131 -11.50 1.80 12.81
N ARG A 132 -11.12 0.56 12.45
CA ARG A 132 -9.93 -0.09 13.01
C ARG A 132 -8.66 0.65 12.64
N PHE A 133 -8.52 1.15 11.42
CA PHE A 133 -7.37 1.95 11.01
C PHE A 133 -7.28 3.27 11.78
N GLU A 134 -8.42 3.97 11.98
CA GLU A 134 -8.42 5.19 12.79
C GLU A 134 -8.01 4.91 14.24
N LYS A 135 -8.57 3.87 14.87
CA LYS A 135 -8.18 3.48 16.22
C LYS A 135 -6.70 3.14 16.33
N ALA A 136 -6.17 2.35 15.39
CA ALA A 136 -4.75 2.00 15.36
C ALA A 136 -3.86 3.24 15.21
N LYS A 137 -4.24 4.18 14.34
CA LYS A 137 -3.53 5.44 14.13
C LYS A 137 -3.53 6.31 15.39
N GLU A 138 -4.69 6.45 16.04
CA GLU A 138 -4.81 7.18 17.30
C GLU A 138 -3.95 6.58 18.40
N GLN A 139 -3.94 5.26 18.54
CA GLN A 139 -3.10 4.54 19.50
C GLN A 139 -1.61 4.80 19.24
N ILE A 140 -1.15 4.69 17.99
CA ILE A 140 0.24 4.96 17.63
C ILE A 140 0.62 6.40 17.96
N ILE A 141 -0.22 7.38 17.63
CA ILE A 141 0.01 8.79 17.95
C ILE A 141 0.12 8.98 19.46
N TRP A 142 -0.77 8.35 20.24
CA TRP A 142 -0.75 8.42 21.69
C TRP A 142 0.56 7.86 22.27
N PHE A 143 0.99 6.65 21.82
CA PHE A 143 2.25 6.05 22.27
C PHE A 143 3.48 6.92 21.96
N LEU A 144 3.53 7.48 20.75
CA LEU A 144 4.61 8.38 20.34
C LEU A 144 4.62 9.65 21.21
N ALA A 145 3.46 10.20 21.56
CA ALA A 145 3.34 11.35 22.46
C ALA A 145 3.84 11.03 23.89
N GLN A 146 3.74 9.76 24.33
CA GLN A 146 4.32 9.29 25.59
C GLN A 146 5.82 8.96 25.50
N GLY A 147 6.48 9.21 24.35
CA GLY A 147 7.90 8.94 24.15
C GLY A 147 8.25 7.48 23.85
N VAL A 148 7.25 6.64 23.54
CA VAL A 148 7.49 5.26 23.13
C VAL A 148 8.18 5.25 21.77
N SER A 149 9.32 4.55 21.68
CA SER A 149 10.05 4.43 20.42
C SER A 149 9.27 3.59 19.41
N ILE A 150 9.31 3.98 18.12
CA ILE A 150 8.74 3.21 17.01
C ILE A 150 9.18 1.74 17.03
N LYS A 151 10.41 1.45 17.47
CA LYS A 151 10.94 0.08 17.60
C LYS A 151 10.17 -0.79 18.59
N ASN A 152 9.51 -0.16 19.57
CA ASN A 152 8.78 -0.87 20.63
C ASN A 152 7.29 -1.05 20.27
N LEU A 153 6.82 -0.42 19.17
CA LEU A 153 5.42 -0.52 18.75
C LEU A 153 5.06 -1.90 18.18
N GLU A 154 6.04 -2.71 17.78
CA GLU A 154 5.79 -4.08 17.29
C GLU A 154 5.18 -5.01 18.32
N ASN A 155 5.47 -4.76 19.62
CA ASN A 155 4.96 -5.58 20.72
C ASN A 155 3.59 -5.11 21.25
N ILE A 156 3.01 -4.09 20.61
CA ILE A 156 1.70 -3.57 20.96
C ILE A 156 0.69 -4.23 20.02
N ALA A 157 -0.11 -5.15 20.58
CA ALA A 157 -1.24 -5.72 19.83
C ALA A 157 -2.24 -4.61 19.50
N LEU A 158 -2.36 -4.30 18.22
CA LEU A 158 -3.33 -3.35 17.66
C LEU A 158 -4.65 -4.04 17.35
#